data_1927810aca2e4c7c2e058187d9866438
#
_entry.id   1927810aca2e4c7c2e058187d9866438
#
_cell.length_a   1.000
_cell.length_b   1.000
_cell.length_c   1.000
_cell.angle_alpha   90.00
_cell.angle_beta   90.00
_cell.angle_gamma   90.00
#
_symmetry.space_group_name_H-M   'P 1'
#
loop_
_entity.id
_entity.type
_entity.pdbx_description
1 polymer ?
#
loop_
_entity_poly.entity_id
_entity_poly.type
_entity_poly.pdbx_seq_one_letter_code
_entity_poly.pdbx_strand_id
1 'polypeptide(L)'
;MSDDVYSISVAQAHEIERAVAARAMAHILLETKSAYCYDDEPFTFTSGRRSPVYIDCRQLISFPRARRKLMDLAVQTIERDIGHESIDVVAGGETAGIAFAAWIAERMGLPMVYVRKQPKGFGRMAQIEGIMPEGARLLLVEDLATDGGSKVNFINAIRQAGGVISDCMVLFHYGIFPASTSTLGEMGVKLHGLATWWDVIEEAEARGYFPPEKVAVVRDFLNAPDGWTPKG
;
A
#
# COMPACT_ATOMS: atom_id res chain seq x y z
N MET A 1 32.18 27.29 22.50
CA MET A 1 31.54 25.99 22.80
C MET A 1 30.47 25.84 21.75
N SER A 2 30.65 24.89 20.86
CA SER A 2 29.95 24.76 19.61
C SER A 2 28.48 24.39 19.77
N ASP A 3 27.59 25.19 19.14
CA ASP A 3 26.15 24.95 19.03
C ASP A 3 25.84 23.87 17.94
N ASP A 4 26.63 22.80 17.90
CA ASP A 4 26.44 21.67 16.96
C ASP A 4 25.56 20.55 17.57
N VAL A 5 24.51 20.95 18.30
CA VAL A 5 23.65 19.99 18.95
C VAL A 5 22.34 19.90 18.16
N TYR A 6 22.19 18.80 17.35
CA TYR A 6 20.95 18.25 16.80
C TYR A 6 20.29 18.90 15.59
N SER A 7 21.03 19.22 14.53
CA SER A 7 20.38 19.39 13.23
C SER A 7 20.34 18.04 12.46
N ILE A 8 19.24 17.29 12.55
CA ILE A 8 18.98 16.20 11.60
C ILE A 8 18.71 16.80 10.22
N SER A 9 19.30 16.21 9.16
CA SER A 9 18.97 16.61 7.79
C SER A 9 17.53 16.26 7.44
N VAL A 10 16.96 16.96 6.45
CA VAL A 10 15.62 16.65 5.92
C VAL A 10 15.50 15.18 5.50
N ALA A 11 16.55 14.63 4.88
CA ALA A 11 16.58 13.22 4.47
C ALA A 11 16.50 12.27 5.67
N GLN A 12 17.23 12.56 6.75
CA GLN A 12 17.16 11.78 8.00
C GLN A 12 15.80 11.89 8.67
N ALA A 13 15.19 13.09 8.68
CA ALA A 13 13.83 13.27 9.20
C ALA A 13 12.83 12.43 8.42
N HIS A 14 12.88 12.45 7.09
CA HIS A 14 12.01 11.64 6.23
C HIS A 14 12.20 10.13 6.44
N GLU A 15 13.43 9.68 6.67
CA GLU A 15 13.72 8.26 6.97
C GLU A 15 13.11 7.84 8.32
N ILE A 16 13.25 8.68 9.34
CA ILE A 16 12.63 8.45 10.66
C ILE A 16 11.10 8.37 10.54
N GLU A 17 10.49 9.30 9.80
CA GLU A 17 9.04 9.30 9.59
C GLU A 17 8.55 8.04 8.87
N ARG A 18 9.29 7.57 7.84
CA ARG A 18 8.98 6.29 7.16
C ARG A 18 9.06 5.12 8.12
N ALA A 19 10.13 5.03 8.91
CA ALA A 19 10.31 3.97 9.89
C ALA A 19 9.20 3.97 10.95
N VAL A 20 8.77 5.14 11.43
CA VAL A 20 7.66 5.30 12.37
C VAL A 20 6.35 4.84 11.75
N ALA A 21 6.06 5.22 10.50
CA ALA A 21 4.85 4.82 9.79
C ALA A 21 4.84 3.29 9.54
N ALA A 22 5.96 2.73 9.09
CA ALA A 22 6.11 1.30 8.83
C ALA A 22 5.90 0.46 10.10
N ARG A 23 6.53 0.85 11.20
CA ARG A 23 6.38 0.17 12.50
C ARG A 23 4.95 0.28 13.03
N ALA A 24 4.31 1.44 12.90
CA ALA A 24 2.93 1.63 13.35
C ALA A 24 1.96 0.76 12.51
N MET A 25 2.14 0.68 11.19
CA MET A 25 1.35 -0.18 10.32
C MET A 25 1.56 -1.65 10.66
N ALA A 26 2.81 -2.10 10.81
CA ALA A 26 3.16 -3.47 11.19
C ALA A 26 2.50 -3.86 12.54
N HIS A 27 2.64 -3.01 13.54
CA HIS A 27 2.01 -3.21 14.85
C HIS A 27 0.48 -3.36 14.76
N ILE A 28 -0.18 -2.47 14.02
CA ILE A 28 -1.63 -2.50 13.82
C ILE A 28 -2.07 -3.79 13.11
N LEU A 29 -1.35 -4.22 12.08
CA LEU A 29 -1.66 -5.48 11.37
C LEU A 29 -1.58 -6.68 12.29
N LEU A 30 -0.60 -6.74 13.19
CA LEU A 30 -0.44 -7.80 14.18
C LEU A 30 -1.54 -7.73 15.24
N GLU A 31 -1.81 -6.56 15.83
CA GLU A 31 -2.82 -6.35 16.87
C GLU A 31 -4.23 -6.67 16.38
N THR A 32 -4.57 -6.29 15.15
CA THR A 32 -5.87 -6.55 14.53
C THR A 32 -5.98 -7.97 13.93
N LYS A 33 -4.93 -8.76 14.04
CA LYS A 33 -4.83 -10.10 13.42
C LYS A 33 -5.11 -10.07 11.91
N SER A 34 -4.66 -9.01 11.24
CA SER A 34 -4.76 -8.83 9.78
C SER A 34 -3.52 -9.35 9.04
N ALA A 35 -2.47 -9.73 9.78
CA ALA A 35 -1.29 -10.43 9.26
C ALA A 35 -1.32 -11.89 9.71
N TYR A 36 -1.22 -12.80 8.74
CA TYR A 36 -1.35 -14.25 8.95
C TYR A 36 -0.05 -14.96 8.56
N CYS A 37 0.32 -15.94 9.38
CA CYS A 37 1.26 -17.00 9.03
C CYS A 37 0.49 -18.33 9.06
N TYR A 38 0.68 -19.19 8.07
CA TYR A 38 -0.03 -20.47 8.01
C TYR A 38 0.31 -21.41 9.18
N ASP A 39 -0.64 -22.26 9.52
CA ASP A 39 -0.46 -23.35 10.49
C ASP A 39 -0.27 -24.70 9.75
N ASP A 40 -1.30 -25.15 9.06
CA ASP A 40 -1.31 -26.47 8.39
C ASP A 40 -1.01 -26.36 6.90
N GLU A 41 -1.71 -25.46 6.18
CA GLU A 41 -1.55 -25.30 4.74
C GLU A 41 -1.22 -23.84 4.34
N PRO A 42 -0.23 -23.65 3.44
CA PRO A 42 0.11 -22.32 2.92
C PRO A 42 -1.03 -21.70 2.14
N PHE A 43 -1.07 -20.36 2.17
CA PHE A 43 -1.98 -19.57 1.34
C PHE A 43 -1.65 -19.74 -0.14
N THR A 44 -2.68 -19.67 -0.98
CA THR A 44 -2.52 -19.64 -2.44
C THR A 44 -3.03 -18.31 -2.96
N PHE A 45 -2.16 -17.52 -3.60
CA PHE A 45 -2.54 -16.27 -4.23
C PHE A 45 -3.34 -16.52 -5.51
N THR A 46 -4.04 -15.50 -6.02
CA THR A 46 -4.78 -15.58 -7.30
C THR A 46 -3.89 -15.93 -8.49
N SER A 47 -2.59 -15.64 -8.41
CA SER A 47 -1.56 -16.06 -9.38
C SER A 47 -1.23 -17.56 -9.34
N GLY A 48 -1.76 -18.32 -8.37
CA GLY A 48 -1.40 -19.71 -8.10
C GLY A 48 -0.13 -19.87 -7.23
N ARG A 49 0.57 -18.80 -6.91
CA ARG A 49 1.76 -18.85 -6.04
C ARG A 49 1.38 -19.23 -4.63
N ARG A 50 2.13 -20.16 -4.03
CA ARG A 50 2.00 -20.51 -2.61
C ARG A 50 2.81 -19.55 -1.73
N SER A 51 2.27 -19.23 -0.56
CA SER A 51 2.87 -18.29 0.39
C SER A 51 2.65 -18.75 1.82
N PRO A 52 3.65 -18.66 2.71
CA PRO A 52 3.48 -18.92 4.14
C PRO A 52 2.74 -17.79 4.84
N VAL A 53 2.53 -16.66 4.18
CA VAL A 53 1.98 -15.45 4.78
C VAL A 53 0.87 -14.83 3.93
N TYR A 54 -0.04 -14.14 4.61
CA TYR A 54 -1.11 -13.39 3.97
C TYR A 54 -1.43 -12.12 4.76
N ILE A 55 -1.74 -11.03 4.07
CA ILE A 55 -2.24 -9.77 4.65
C ILE A 55 -3.66 -9.53 4.16
N ASP A 56 -4.57 -9.23 5.10
CA ASP A 56 -5.92 -8.75 4.79
C ASP A 56 -6.13 -7.31 5.30
N CYS A 57 -5.70 -6.33 4.50
CA CYS A 57 -5.90 -4.92 4.81
C CYS A 57 -7.39 -4.53 4.86
N ARG A 58 -8.30 -5.30 4.24
CA ARG A 58 -9.73 -5.01 4.25
C ARG A 58 -10.34 -5.12 5.65
N GLN A 59 -9.77 -5.94 6.53
CA GLN A 59 -10.20 -6.03 7.93
C GLN A 59 -10.04 -4.69 8.66
N LEU A 60 -9.04 -3.88 8.28
CA LEU A 60 -8.77 -2.57 8.88
C LEU A 60 -9.94 -1.59 8.75
N ILE A 61 -10.84 -1.80 7.78
CA ILE A 61 -12.08 -1.05 7.62
C ILE A 61 -12.92 -1.13 8.90
N SER A 62 -12.92 -2.28 9.58
CA SER A 62 -13.72 -2.54 10.79
C SER A 62 -13.10 -2.05 12.09
N PHE A 63 -11.87 -1.51 12.05
CA PHE A 63 -11.15 -1.01 13.24
C PHE A 63 -10.99 0.52 13.21
N PRO A 64 -12.00 1.31 13.62
CA PRO A 64 -12.04 2.76 13.36
C PRO A 64 -10.88 3.53 14.01
N ARG A 65 -10.36 3.10 15.16
CA ARG A 65 -9.21 3.75 15.82
C ARG A 65 -7.91 3.47 15.08
N ALA A 66 -7.64 2.21 14.74
CA ALA A 66 -6.49 1.79 13.94
C ALA A 66 -6.52 2.46 12.55
N ARG A 67 -7.66 2.37 11.86
CA ARG A 67 -7.89 3.00 10.56
C ARG A 67 -7.61 4.50 10.59
N ARG A 68 -8.10 5.24 11.62
CA ARG A 68 -7.81 6.67 11.76
C ARG A 68 -6.31 6.93 11.76
N LYS A 69 -5.56 6.21 12.59
CA LYS A 69 -4.10 6.34 12.66
C LYS A 69 -3.43 6.04 11.31
N LEU A 70 -3.86 5.00 10.62
CA LEU A 70 -3.31 4.62 9.32
C LEU A 70 -3.58 5.67 8.24
N MET A 71 -4.78 6.27 8.23
CA MET A 71 -5.09 7.34 7.27
C MET A 71 -4.28 8.61 7.55
N ASP A 72 -4.03 8.94 8.81
CA ASP A 72 -3.18 10.07 9.17
C ASP A 72 -1.73 9.83 8.70
N LEU A 73 -1.20 8.62 8.88
CA LEU A 73 0.12 8.23 8.37
C LEU A 73 0.18 8.19 6.83
N ALA A 74 -0.90 7.76 6.17
CA ALA A 74 -0.97 7.76 4.71
C ALA A 74 -0.91 9.19 4.15
N VAL A 75 -1.67 10.12 4.73
CA VAL A 75 -1.63 11.54 4.32
C VAL A 75 -0.23 12.12 4.55
N GLN A 76 0.37 11.92 5.74
CA GLN A 76 1.74 12.37 6.01
C GLN A 76 2.75 11.81 4.99
N THR A 77 2.60 10.55 4.58
CA THR A 77 3.46 9.92 3.57
C THR A 77 3.24 10.56 2.19
N ILE A 78 2.00 10.83 1.81
CA ILE A 78 1.65 11.50 0.56
C ILE A 78 2.25 12.92 0.51
N GLU A 79 2.05 13.70 1.57
CA GLU A 79 2.55 15.06 1.67
C GLU A 79 4.08 15.13 1.63
N ARG A 80 4.76 14.22 2.32
CA ARG A 80 6.23 14.11 2.35
C ARG A 80 6.82 13.67 1.01
N ASP A 81 6.25 12.63 0.37
CA ASP A 81 6.88 11.94 -0.76
C ASP A 81 6.38 12.41 -2.14
N ILE A 82 5.21 13.05 -2.20
CA ILE A 82 4.55 13.55 -3.41
C ILE A 82 4.40 15.07 -3.36
N GLY A 83 3.99 15.61 -2.21
CA GLY A 83 3.80 17.05 -1.97
C GLY A 83 2.34 17.44 -1.76
N HIS A 84 2.13 18.56 -1.04
CA HIS A 84 0.81 19.04 -0.61
C HIS A 84 -0.12 19.44 -1.77
N GLU A 85 0.41 20.07 -2.80
CA GLU A 85 -0.36 20.63 -3.92
C GLU A 85 -0.12 19.89 -5.24
N SER A 86 0.34 18.64 -5.18
CA SER A 86 0.69 17.85 -6.36
C SER A 86 -0.46 16.97 -6.87
N ILE A 87 -1.57 16.88 -6.13
CA ILE A 87 -2.71 16.03 -6.40
C ILE A 87 -3.97 16.87 -6.47
N ASP A 88 -4.79 16.66 -7.50
CA ASP A 88 -6.08 17.34 -7.69
C ASP A 88 -7.26 16.45 -7.29
N VAL A 89 -7.13 15.11 -7.43
CA VAL A 89 -8.20 14.14 -7.19
C VAL A 89 -7.62 12.84 -6.62
N VAL A 90 -8.26 12.28 -5.62
CA VAL A 90 -7.95 10.94 -5.11
C VAL A 90 -8.80 9.90 -5.81
N ALA A 91 -8.20 8.83 -6.33
CA ALA A 91 -8.87 7.76 -7.05
C ALA A 91 -8.78 6.44 -6.29
N GLY A 92 -9.90 5.86 -5.88
CA GLY A 92 -9.94 4.54 -5.24
C GLY A 92 -10.09 3.41 -6.24
N GLY A 93 -9.23 2.39 -6.18
CA GLY A 93 -9.40 1.18 -6.99
C GLY A 93 -10.51 0.28 -6.43
N GLU A 94 -11.39 -0.23 -7.31
CA GLU A 94 -12.45 -1.17 -6.91
C GLU A 94 -11.83 -2.50 -6.44
N THR A 95 -12.10 -3.01 -5.23
CA THR A 95 -13.16 -2.62 -4.30
C THR A 95 -12.58 -2.02 -3.01
N ALA A 96 -11.47 -2.54 -2.50
CA ALA A 96 -10.95 -2.19 -1.20
C ALA A 96 -10.39 -0.76 -1.17
N GLY A 97 -9.77 -0.31 -2.26
CA GLY A 97 -9.22 1.03 -2.39
C GLY A 97 -10.24 2.14 -2.25
N ILE A 98 -11.53 1.89 -2.55
CA ILE A 98 -12.60 2.89 -2.46
C ILE A 98 -12.72 3.47 -1.05
N ALA A 99 -12.77 2.61 -0.04
CA ALA A 99 -12.93 3.06 1.34
C ALA A 99 -11.71 3.88 1.83
N PHE A 100 -10.51 3.40 1.55
CA PHE A 100 -9.28 4.07 1.94
C PHE A 100 -9.09 5.40 1.21
N ALA A 101 -9.40 5.44 -0.10
CA ALA A 101 -9.39 6.67 -0.89
C ALA A 101 -10.35 7.73 -0.33
N ALA A 102 -11.56 7.33 0.08
CA ALA A 102 -12.54 8.24 0.66
C ALA A 102 -12.01 8.91 1.94
N TRP A 103 -11.41 8.13 2.85
CA TRP A 103 -10.85 8.68 4.09
C TRP A 103 -9.58 9.52 3.90
N ILE A 104 -8.77 9.21 2.88
CA ILE A 104 -7.61 10.01 2.51
C ILE A 104 -8.08 11.32 1.86
N ALA A 105 -9.00 11.27 0.90
CA ALA A 105 -9.55 12.44 0.23
C ALA A 105 -10.19 13.43 1.22
N GLU A 106 -10.97 12.92 2.18
CA GLU A 106 -11.57 13.75 3.24
C GLU A 106 -10.51 14.50 4.05
N ARG A 107 -9.41 13.82 4.45
CA ARG A 107 -8.33 14.44 5.22
C ARG A 107 -7.53 15.46 4.43
N MET A 108 -7.32 15.20 3.16
CA MET A 108 -6.61 16.11 2.27
C MET A 108 -7.48 17.25 1.75
N GLY A 109 -8.81 17.21 1.98
CA GLY A 109 -9.75 18.19 1.44
C GLY A 109 -9.86 18.13 -0.10
N LEU A 110 -9.61 16.97 -0.70
CA LEU A 110 -9.62 16.76 -2.14
C LEU A 110 -10.88 16.04 -2.62
N PRO A 111 -11.34 16.30 -3.85
CA PRO A 111 -12.38 15.50 -4.48
C PRO A 111 -11.91 14.05 -4.67
N MET A 112 -12.89 13.13 -4.73
CA MET A 112 -12.65 11.72 -4.91
C MET A 112 -13.43 11.17 -6.10
N VAL A 113 -12.81 10.23 -6.80
CA VAL A 113 -13.44 9.32 -7.77
C VAL A 113 -13.10 7.89 -7.40
N TYR A 114 -13.84 6.89 -7.94
CA TYR A 114 -13.31 5.53 -7.90
C TYR A 114 -13.28 4.89 -9.29
N VAL A 115 -12.35 3.94 -9.45
CA VAL A 115 -12.06 3.27 -10.71
C VAL A 115 -12.56 1.85 -10.65
N ARG A 116 -13.48 1.49 -11.55
CA ARG A 116 -14.06 0.15 -11.65
C ARG A 116 -13.06 -0.83 -12.27
N LYS A 117 -13.15 -2.10 -11.86
CA LYS A 117 -12.40 -3.20 -12.50
C LYS A 117 -12.79 -3.40 -13.96
N GLN A 118 -14.08 -3.19 -14.26
CA GLN A 118 -14.64 -3.35 -15.61
C GLN A 118 -15.45 -2.11 -16.02
N PRO A 119 -15.42 -1.75 -17.29
CA PRO A 119 -16.21 -0.63 -17.79
C PRO A 119 -17.71 -0.91 -17.66
N LYS A 120 -18.47 0.17 -17.34
CA LYS A 120 -19.94 0.17 -17.34
C LYS A 120 -20.43 0.92 -18.57
N GLY A 121 -20.79 0.17 -19.61
CA GLY A 121 -21.20 0.78 -20.89
C GLY A 121 -20.02 1.24 -21.75
N PHE A 122 -20.27 2.31 -22.52
CA PHE A 122 -19.31 2.84 -23.50
C PHE A 122 -18.90 4.25 -23.14
N GLY A 123 -17.72 4.66 -23.62
CA GLY A 123 -17.22 6.02 -23.51
C GLY A 123 -15.97 6.16 -22.62
N ARG A 124 -15.37 7.33 -22.71
CA ARG A 124 -14.09 7.67 -22.08
C ARG A 124 -14.11 7.49 -20.54
N MET A 125 -15.25 7.76 -19.91
CA MET A 125 -15.43 7.66 -18.46
C MET A 125 -16.06 6.33 -18.01
N ALA A 126 -16.11 5.31 -18.85
CA ALA A 126 -16.84 4.06 -18.57
C ALA A 126 -16.39 3.31 -17.31
N GLN A 127 -15.16 3.54 -16.83
CA GLN A 127 -14.63 2.96 -15.59
C GLN A 127 -14.50 3.95 -14.44
N ILE A 128 -14.76 5.26 -14.64
CA ILE A 128 -14.64 6.28 -13.61
C ILE A 128 -16.04 6.63 -13.06
N GLU A 129 -16.19 6.53 -11.77
CA GLU A 129 -17.38 6.99 -11.06
C GLU A 129 -17.05 8.24 -10.24
N GLY A 130 -17.80 9.29 -10.45
CA GLY A 130 -17.55 10.64 -9.93
C GLY A 130 -17.21 11.63 -11.04
N ILE A 131 -16.82 12.83 -10.65
CA ILE A 131 -16.42 13.90 -11.59
C ILE A 131 -14.91 14.01 -11.59
N MET A 132 -14.29 13.79 -12.74
CA MET A 132 -12.86 13.94 -12.95
C MET A 132 -12.62 14.99 -14.04
N PRO A 133 -12.03 16.15 -13.71
CA PRO A 133 -11.63 17.14 -14.72
C PRO A 133 -10.58 16.55 -15.67
N GLU A 134 -10.61 16.99 -16.92
CA GLU A 134 -9.58 16.62 -17.90
C GLU A 134 -8.23 17.21 -17.48
N GLY A 135 -7.18 16.40 -17.58
CA GLY A 135 -5.84 16.80 -17.15
C GLY A 135 -5.63 16.82 -15.64
N ALA A 136 -6.63 16.48 -14.83
CA ALA A 136 -6.45 16.39 -13.38
C ALA A 136 -5.32 15.42 -13.00
N ARG A 137 -4.53 15.77 -11.99
CA ARG A 137 -3.47 14.93 -11.41
C ARG A 137 -4.09 14.03 -10.35
N LEU A 138 -4.06 12.73 -10.58
CA LEU A 138 -4.68 11.75 -9.69
C LEU A 138 -3.66 10.96 -8.87
N LEU A 139 -4.03 10.69 -7.62
CA LEU A 139 -3.41 9.67 -6.77
C LEU A 139 -4.28 8.42 -6.78
N LEU A 140 -3.77 7.29 -7.28
CA LEU A 140 -4.44 6.00 -7.11
C LEU A 140 -4.22 5.48 -5.70
N VAL A 141 -5.29 5.09 -5.01
CA VAL A 141 -5.24 4.48 -3.68
C VAL A 141 -5.81 3.06 -3.73
N GLU A 142 -5.05 2.12 -3.18
CA GLU A 142 -5.41 0.72 -3.01
C GLU A 142 -5.09 0.23 -1.60
N ASP A 143 -5.55 -0.96 -1.23
CA ASP A 143 -5.29 -1.55 0.08
C ASP A 143 -3.87 -2.15 0.17
N LEU A 144 -3.48 -2.93 -0.83
CA LEU A 144 -2.16 -3.56 -0.86
C LEU A 144 -1.62 -3.74 -2.30
N ALA A 145 -0.31 -3.94 -2.39
CA ALA A 145 0.37 -4.37 -3.61
C ALA A 145 1.20 -5.64 -3.36
N THR A 146 0.99 -6.67 -4.18
CA THR A 146 1.86 -7.85 -4.30
C THR A 146 2.79 -7.70 -5.51
N ASP A 147 2.31 -8.02 -6.70
CA ASP A 147 3.02 -7.92 -7.99
C ASP A 147 2.65 -6.68 -8.82
N GLY A 148 1.66 -5.89 -8.38
CA GLY A 148 1.24 -4.64 -9.05
C GLY A 148 0.24 -4.82 -10.20
N GLY A 149 -0.07 -6.03 -10.64
CA GLY A 149 -0.87 -6.28 -11.85
C GLY A 149 -2.24 -5.61 -11.88
N SER A 150 -2.98 -5.59 -10.76
CA SER A 150 -4.31 -4.95 -10.70
C SER A 150 -4.26 -3.43 -10.92
N LYS A 151 -3.16 -2.76 -10.52
CA LYS A 151 -3.00 -1.32 -10.63
C LYS A 151 -2.86 -0.86 -12.08
N VAL A 152 -2.26 -1.68 -12.94
CA VAL A 152 -2.11 -1.41 -14.38
C VAL A 152 -3.46 -1.11 -15.03
N ASN A 153 -4.50 -1.91 -14.72
CA ASN A 153 -5.84 -1.69 -15.26
C ASN A 153 -6.44 -0.34 -14.81
N PHE A 154 -6.30 0.02 -13.54
CA PHE A 154 -6.80 1.28 -13.01
C PHE A 154 -6.06 2.49 -13.57
N ILE A 155 -4.72 2.41 -13.68
CA ILE A 155 -3.89 3.44 -14.28
C ILE A 155 -4.28 3.69 -15.73
N ASN A 156 -4.47 2.63 -16.51
CA ASN A 156 -4.89 2.74 -17.90
C ASN A 156 -6.30 3.37 -18.02
N ALA A 157 -7.24 2.98 -17.17
CA ALA A 157 -8.59 3.56 -17.14
C ALA A 157 -8.56 5.07 -16.81
N ILE A 158 -7.75 5.49 -15.84
CA ILE A 158 -7.54 6.90 -15.50
C ILE A 158 -7.00 7.67 -16.70
N ARG A 159 -5.96 7.16 -17.35
CA ARG A 159 -5.33 7.79 -18.53
C ARG A 159 -6.27 7.87 -19.71
N GLN A 160 -7.04 6.81 -19.99
CA GLN A 160 -8.08 6.82 -21.02
C GLN A 160 -9.17 7.86 -20.75
N ALA A 161 -9.49 8.07 -19.49
CA ALA A 161 -10.43 9.11 -19.07
C ALA A 161 -9.84 10.53 -19.14
N GLY A 162 -8.54 10.68 -19.46
CA GLY A 162 -7.84 11.97 -19.60
C GLY A 162 -7.24 12.49 -18.30
N GLY A 163 -7.13 11.66 -17.27
CA GLY A 163 -6.39 11.99 -16.06
C GLY A 163 -4.88 11.79 -16.23
N VAL A 164 -4.12 12.49 -15.41
CA VAL A 164 -2.66 12.36 -15.28
C VAL A 164 -2.39 11.59 -13.98
N ILE A 165 -1.55 10.56 -14.05
CA ILE A 165 -1.20 9.75 -12.87
C ILE A 165 0.28 9.40 -12.89
N SER A 166 0.96 9.74 -11.81
CA SER A 166 2.38 9.48 -11.54
C SER A 166 2.62 8.76 -10.22
N ASP A 167 1.58 8.60 -9.38
CA ASP A 167 1.72 8.08 -8.03
C ASP A 167 0.59 7.13 -7.65
N CYS A 168 0.94 6.06 -6.95
CA CYS A 168 0.02 5.09 -6.39
C CYS A 168 0.35 4.88 -4.91
N MET A 169 -0.63 5.04 -4.03
CA MET A 169 -0.51 4.80 -2.59
C MET A 169 -1.19 3.50 -2.21
N VAL A 170 -0.50 2.66 -1.45
CA VAL A 170 -1.07 1.46 -0.82
C VAL A 170 -0.80 1.48 0.68
N LEU A 171 -1.67 0.85 1.47
CA LEU A 171 -1.39 0.72 2.90
C LEU A 171 -0.25 -0.27 3.15
N PHE A 172 -0.22 -1.35 2.36
CA PHE A 172 0.77 -2.40 2.51
C PHE A 172 1.37 -2.82 1.16
N HIS A 173 2.69 -2.88 1.09
CA HIS A 173 3.42 -3.39 -0.04
C HIS A 173 4.17 -4.65 0.37
N TYR A 174 4.00 -5.77 -0.35
CA TYR A 174 4.73 -7.01 -0.01
C TYR A 174 6.24 -6.81 0.00
N GLY A 175 6.79 -5.98 -0.91
CA GLY A 175 8.20 -5.55 -0.90
C GLY A 175 9.20 -6.63 -1.27
N ILE A 176 8.72 -7.77 -1.79
CA ILE A 176 9.54 -8.94 -2.14
C ILE A 176 9.41 -9.37 -3.61
N PHE A 177 8.49 -8.77 -4.34
CA PHE A 177 8.29 -9.04 -5.77
C PHE A 177 8.74 -7.82 -6.57
N PRO A 178 9.88 -7.88 -7.28
CA PRO A 178 10.37 -6.75 -8.08
C PRO A 178 9.35 -6.23 -9.11
N ALA A 179 8.50 -7.11 -9.64
CA ALA A 179 7.45 -6.74 -10.60
C ALA A 179 6.51 -5.64 -10.08
N SER A 180 6.27 -5.55 -8.78
CA SER A 180 5.38 -4.52 -8.20
C SER A 180 5.86 -3.09 -8.43
N THR A 181 7.16 -2.88 -8.43
CA THR A 181 7.78 -1.56 -8.65
C THR A 181 8.23 -1.39 -10.10
N SER A 182 8.78 -2.43 -10.75
CA SER A 182 9.24 -2.33 -12.13
C SER A 182 8.09 -2.09 -13.10
N THR A 183 6.99 -2.83 -13.01
CA THR A 183 5.82 -2.66 -13.89
C THR A 183 5.20 -1.26 -13.77
N LEU A 184 5.04 -0.75 -12.55
CA LEU A 184 4.53 0.60 -12.35
C LEU A 184 5.55 1.66 -12.77
N GLY A 185 6.84 1.42 -12.52
CA GLY A 185 7.93 2.30 -12.93
C GLY A 185 8.04 2.45 -14.46
N GLU A 186 7.86 1.35 -15.21
CA GLU A 186 7.78 1.38 -16.69
C GLU A 186 6.60 2.21 -17.20
N MET A 187 5.53 2.30 -16.42
CA MET A 187 4.41 3.18 -16.69
C MET A 187 4.63 4.62 -16.19
N GLY A 188 5.78 4.95 -15.59
CA GLY A 188 6.05 6.24 -14.98
C GLY A 188 5.20 6.51 -13.72
N VAL A 189 4.83 5.44 -12.99
CA VAL A 189 4.06 5.54 -11.75
C VAL A 189 4.89 5.03 -10.58
N LYS A 190 5.06 5.85 -9.57
CA LYS A 190 5.75 5.50 -8.32
C LYS A 190 4.79 4.87 -7.33
N LEU A 191 5.21 3.76 -6.74
CA LEU A 191 4.46 3.09 -5.68
C LEU A 191 4.93 3.58 -4.31
N HIS A 192 3.99 4.03 -3.49
CA HIS A 192 4.17 4.41 -2.09
C HIS A 192 3.44 3.42 -1.20
N GLY A 193 4.03 3.06 -0.07
CA GLY A 193 3.44 2.15 0.91
C GLY A 193 3.82 2.53 2.33
N LEU A 194 2.97 2.19 3.32
CA LEU A 194 3.28 2.47 4.72
C LEU A 194 4.26 1.45 5.29
N ALA A 195 4.10 0.16 4.95
CA ALA A 195 4.94 -0.93 5.44
C ALA A 195 5.07 -2.05 4.42
N THR A 196 6.07 -2.89 4.65
CA THR A 196 6.36 -4.12 3.92
C THR A 196 6.30 -5.35 4.84
N TRP A 197 6.47 -6.55 4.27
CA TRP A 197 6.62 -7.76 5.09
C TRP A 197 7.89 -7.75 5.95
N TRP A 198 8.93 -7.04 5.55
CA TRP A 198 10.14 -6.90 6.37
C TRP A 198 9.83 -6.17 7.67
N ASP A 199 9.05 -5.10 7.62
CA ASP A 199 8.62 -4.36 8.81
C ASP A 199 7.71 -5.20 9.72
N VAL A 200 6.81 -5.99 9.13
CA VAL A 200 5.90 -6.87 9.90
C VAL A 200 6.67 -7.97 10.61
N ILE A 201 7.64 -8.62 9.94
CA ILE A 201 8.37 -9.74 10.56
C ILE A 201 9.32 -9.24 11.66
N GLU A 202 9.93 -8.06 11.49
CA GLU A 202 10.74 -7.43 12.52
C GLU A 202 9.93 -7.07 13.77
N GLU A 203 8.75 -6.46 13.60
CA GLU A 203 7.87 -6.11 14.71
C GLU A 203 7.30 -7.38 15.39
N ALA A 204 6.97 -8.41 14.61
CA ALA A 204 6.48 -9.69 15.13
C ALA A 204 7.53 -10.41 15.99
N GLU A 205 8.78 -10.44 15.53
CA GLU A 205 9.92 -11.02 16.24
C GLU A 205 10.21 -10.24 17.53
N ALA A 206 10.29 -8.90 17.45
CA ALA A 206 10.58 -8.04 18.61
C ALA A 206 9.54 -8.18 19.74
N ARG A 207 8.31 -8.56 19.40
CA ARG A 207 7.19 -8.72 20.37
C ARG A 207 6.86 -10.18 20.71
N GLY A 208 7.54 -11.14 20.09
CA GLY A 208 7.20 -12.55 20.25
C GLY A 208 5.80 -12.92 19.73
N TYR A 209 5.35 -12.24 18.67
CA TYR A 209 4.00 -12.41 18.11
C TYR A 209 3.85 -13.73 17.35
N PHE A 210 4.89 -14.12 16.62
CA PHE A 210 5.03 -15.42 16.02
C PHE A 210 6.10 -16.22 16.73
N PRO A 211 5.95 -17.55 16.85
CA PRO A 211 6.99 -18.40 17.40
C PRO A 211 8.22 -18.41 16.46
N PRO A 212 9.45 -18.63 17.00
CA PRO A 212 10.70 -18.51 16.23
C PRO A 212 10.75 -19.36 14.95
N GLU A 213 10.15 -20.54 14.96
CA GLU A 213 10.07 -21.44 13.79
C GLU A 213 9.23 -20.82 12.65
N LYS A 214 8.14 -20.12 12.98
CA LYS A 214 7.34 -19.38 11.97
C LYS A 214 8.09 -18.18 11.43
N VAL A 215 8.78 -17.43 12.29
CA VAL A 215 9.64 -16.32 11.87
C VAL A 215 10.68 -16.78 10.86
N ALA A 216 11.32 -17.94 11.11
CA ALA A 216 12.32 -18.52 10.20
C ALA A 216 11.70 -18.85 8.83
N VAL A 217 10.53 -19.51 8.81
CA VAL A 217 9.81 -19.84 7.56
C VAL A 217 9.43 -18.61 6.77
N VAL A 218 8.96 -17.55 7.45
CA VAL A 218 8.62 -16.28 6.80
C VAL A 218 9.87 -15.65 6.21
N ARG A 219 10.97 -15.56 6.95
CA ARG A 219 12.23 -14.99 6.45
C ARG A 219 12.78 -15.76 5.24
N ASP A 220 12.72 -17.11 5.24
CA ASP A 220 13.09 -17.94 4.09
C ASP A 220 12.27 -17.56 2.85
N PHE A 221 10.95 -17.40 3.01
CA PHE A 221 10.08 -16.96 1.91
C PHE A 221 10.38 -15.54 1.43
N LEU A 222 10.57 -14.58 2.33
CA LEU A 222 10.86 -13.20 1.96
C LEU A 222 12.16 -13.08 1.16
N ASN A 223 13.16 -13.92 1.45
CA ASN A 223 14.45 -13.94 0.76
C ASN A 223 14.39 -14.64 -0.61
N ALA A 224 13.51 -15.64 -0.79
CA ALA A 224 13.42 -16.42 -2.00
C ALA A 224 11.95 -16.79 -2.34
N PRO A 225 11.09 -15.81 -2.67
CA PRO A 225 9.64 -16.04 -2.81
C PRO A 225 9.28 -16.91 -4.01
N ASP A 226 10.07 -16.91 -5.09
CA ASP A 226 9.78 -17.66 -6.31
C ASP A 226 10.09 -19.16 -6.19
N GLY A 227 11.01 -19.53 -5.34
CA GLY A 227 11.43 -20.92 -5.11
C GLY A 227 10.88 -21.53 -3.83
N TRP A 228 10.08 -20.80 -3.07
CA TRP A 228 9.60 -21.27 -1.78
C TRP A 228 8.58 -22.41 -1.90
N THR A 229 8.82 -23.47 -1.16
CA THR A 229 7.90 -24.62 -0.99
C THR A 229 7.71 -24.91 0.49
N PRO A 230 6.51 -25.34 0.92
CA PRO A 230 6.30 -25.75 2.30
C PRO A 230 7.27 -26.90 2.64
N LYS A 231 7.93 -26.77 3.78
CA LYS A 231 8.66 -27.91 4.36
C LYS A 231 7.60 -28.84 4.95
N GLY A 232 7.51 -30.07 4.40
CA GLY A 232 6.61 -31.13 4.87
C GLY A 232 6.85 -31.49 6.34
#